data_143c5afb581f6e864952a8ee6416f1de
#
_entry.id   143c5afb581f6e864952a8ee6416f1de
#
_cell.length_a   1.000
_cell.length_b   1.000
_cell.length_c   1.000
_cell.angle_alpha   90.00
_cell.angle_beta   90.00
_cell.angle_gamma   90.00
#
_symmetry.space_group_name_H-M   'P 1'
#
loop_
_entity.id
_entity.type
_entity.pdbx_description
1 polymer ?
#
loop_
_entity_poly.entity_id
_entity_poly.type
_entity_poly.pdbx_seq_one_letter_code
_entity_poly.pdbx_strand_id
1 'polypeptide(L)'
;MKSGAEKKEKDEVLKRIEELGYTPHVIHGTTRDVIGAIGDERGKQALQEIESMKGVESVVPILQPYKLASKEVMKDASTIKISDTVSIGGAKIIVMAGPCSVESEKQIIESAEAVKKAGADMLRGGAFKPRTSPYSFQGLEEEGLKFLAKARELTGLPFITEVINPETAELVAEYADILQIGARNSQNFALLKKVGQLKKPVLLKRGMAMTIQELLMSAEYILAEGNQSVILCERGIRTFETATRNTLDLSAIPALRSKTHLPIVIDPSHGTGHHNYVGPMSLAAIAAGADGLIIEVHPDPEHASSDGPQSLKPAKFAILMEKMRRVAEAVDRSI
;
A
#
# COMPACT_ATOMS: atom_id res chain seq x y z
N MET A 1 -0.26 20.04 -17.77
CA MET A 1 -0.53 20.23 -19.23
C MET A 1 -1.97 20.63 -19.43
N LYS A 2 -2.32 21.32 -20.53
CA LYS A 2 -3.73 21.57 -20.92
C LYS A 2 -4.43 20.25 -21.25
N SER A 3 -5.74 20.21 -21.06
CA SER A 3 -6.53 19.09 -21.54
C SER A 3 -6.43 19.00 -23.07
N GLY A 4 -6.11 17.81 -23.61
CA GLY A 4 -5.92 17.61 -25.04
C GLY A 4 -4.56 18.06 -25.61
N ALA A 5 -3.56 18.38 -24.77
CA ALA A 5 -2.21 18.68 -25.24
C ALA A 5 -1.66 17.54 -26.11
N GLU A 6 -1.12 17.90 -27.28
CA GLU A 6 -0.60 16.95 -28.25
C GLU A 6 0.68 16.26 -27.74
N LYS A 7 0.94 15.05 -28.24
CA LYS A 7 2.15 14.29 -27.86
C LYS A 7 3.43 15.12 -28.11
N LYS A 8 3.53 15.82 -29.23
CA LYS A 8 4.67 16.68 -29.58
C LYS A 8 4.90 17.79 -28.55
N GLU A 9 3.83 18.42 -28.07
CA GLU A 9 3.90 19.48 -27.05
C GLU A 9 4.40 18.93 -25.71
N LYS A 10 3.97 17.71 -25.34
CA LYS A 10 4.46 17.02 -24.14
C LYS A 10 5.93 16.67 -24.27
N ASP A 11 6.35 16.12 -25.40
CA ASP A 11 7.75 15.72 -25.65
C ASP A 11 8.69 16.96 -25.60
N GLU A 12 8.25 18.10 -26.11
CA GLU A 12 9.00 19.37 -26.03
C GLU A 12 9.16 19.86 -24.57
N VAL A 13 8.11 19.74 -23.75
CA VAL A 13 8.16 20.09 -22.33
C VAL A 13 9.07 19.13 -21.55
N LEU A 14 8.98 17.83 -21.79
CA LEU A 14 9.85 16.83 -21.16
C LEU A 14 11.33 17.14 -21.46
N LYS A 15 11.65 17.36 -22.73
CA LYS A 15 13.01 17.71 -23.16
C LYS A 15 13.51 19.00 -22.48
N ARG A 16 12.66 20.03 -22.38
CA ARG A 16 13.04 21.29 -21.72
C ARG A 16 13.32 21.12 -20.23
N ILE A 17 12.54 20.28 -19.55
CA ILE A 17 12.78 19.93 -18.14
C ILE A 17 14.16 19.27 -17.97
N GLU A 18 14.50 18.33 -18.86
CA GLU A 18 15.81 17.65 -18.84
C GLU A 18 16.97 18.62 -19.11
N GLU A 19 16.82 19.53 -20.09
CA GLU A 19 17.82 20.57 -20.41
C GLU A 19 18.09 21.52 -19.22
N LEU A 20 17.06 21.74 -18.39
CA LEU A 20 17.18 22.52 -17.15
C LEU A 20 17.79 21.72 -15.97
N GLY A 21 18.18 20.45 -16.19
CA GLY A 21 18.80 19.60 -15.17
C GLY A 21 17.84 18.92 -14.22
N TYR A 22 16.55 18.82 -14.58
CA TYR A 22 15.52 18.13 -13.79
C TYR A 22 15.12 16.81 -14.44
N THR A 23 14.68 15.86 -13.63
CA THR A 23 14.12 14.59 -14.12
C THR A 23 12.60 14.75 -14.29
N PRO A 24 12.05 14.62 -15.51
CA PRO A 24 10.61 14.70 -15.72
C PRO A 24 9.91 13.41 -15.34
N HIS A 25 8.78 13.51 -14.67
CA HIS A 25 7.87 12.42 -14.36
C HIS A 25 6.48 12.70 -14.88
N VAL A 26 6.00 11.89 -15.84
CA VAL A 26 4.66 12.03 -16.40
C VAL A 26 3.67 11.24 -15.56
N ILE A 27 2.63 11.91 -15.10
CA ILE A 27 1.51 11.33 -14.36
C ILE A 27 0.26 11.53 -15.23
N HIS A 28 -0.33 10.42 -15.66
CA HIS A 28 -1.53 10.43 -16.49
C HIS A 28 -2.77 10.59 -15.61
N GLY A 29 -3.43 11.75 -15.69
CA GLY A 29 -4.71 12.00 -15.05
C GLY A 29 -5.89 11.67 -15.97
N THR A 30 -7.09 11.63 -15.42
CA THR A 30 -8.32 11.34 -16.20
C THR A 30 -8.67 12.41 -17.23
N THR A 31 -8.31 13.67 -16.98
CA THR A 31 -8.63 14.82 -17.84
C THR A 31 -7.41 15.48 -18.45
N ARG A 32 -6.25 15.37 -17.82
CA ARG A 32 -4.97 15.99 -18.25
C ARG A 32 -3.78 15.26 -17.65
N ASP A 33 -2.62 15.41 -18.32
CA ASP A 33 -1.36 14.94 -17.75
C ASP A 33 -0.72 16.02 -16.87
N VAL A 34 -0.06 15.57 -15.80
CA VAL A 34 0.82 16.37 -14.95
C VAL A 34 2.26 15.92 -15.20
N ILE A 35 3.17 16.86 -15.39
CA ILE A 35 4.59 16.57 -15.52
C ILE A 35 5.29 17.14 -14.29
N GLY A 36 5.77 16.24 -13.42
CA GLY A 36 6.59 16.60 -12.26
C GLY A 36 8.05 16.82 -12.70
N ALA A 37 8.64 17.96 -12.40
CA ALA A 37 10.07 18.22 -12.55
C ALA A 37 10.78 17.99 -11.22
N ILE A 38 11.54 16.91 -11.11
CA ILE A 38 12.23 16.49 -9.88
C ILE A 38 13.71 16.80 -9.98
N GLY A 39 14.27 17.54 -9.04
CA GLY A 39 15.68 17.93 -9.03
C GLY A 39 16.05 18.88 -7.90
N ASP A 40 17.25 19.48 -7.99
CA ASP A 40 17.78 20.41 -6.99
C ASP A 40 16.91 21.67 -6.88
N GLU A 41 16.68 22.12 -5.68
CA GLU A 41 15.85 23.30 -5.40
C GLU A 41 16.48 24.63 -5.84
N ARG A 42 17.81 24.66 -6.06
CA ARG A 42 18.57 25.88 -6.36
C ARG A 42 18.27 26.50 -7.74
N GLY A 43 17.70 25.75 -8.67
CA GLY A 43 17.40 26.19 -10.03
C GLY A 43 15.91 26.40 -10.35
N LYS A 44 15.01 26.34 -9.36
CA LYS A 44 13.54 26.35 -9.55
C LYS A 44 13.01 27.53 -10.38
N GLN A 45 13.67 28.69 -10.36
CA GLN A 45 13.20 29.86 -11.13
C GLN A 45 13.22 29.62 -12.63
N ALA A 46 14.16 28.82 -13.13
CA ALA A 46 14.23 28.46 -14.53
C ALA A 46 13.05 27.65 -15.04
N LEU A 47 12.39 26.87 -14.15
CA LEU A 47 11.20 26.10 -14.51
C LEU A 47 9.98 26.98 -14.83
N GLN A 48 9.95 28.24 -14.39
CA GLN A 48 8.85 29.17 -14.68
C GLN A 48 8.74 29.48 -16.17
N GLU A 49 9.86 29.46 -16.94
CA GLU A 49 9.83 29.68 -18.37
C GLU A 49 9.00 28.65 -19.15
N ILE A 50 8.86 27.42 -18.60
CA ILE A 50 8.05 26.33 -19.16
C ILE A 50 6.57 26.73 -19.25
N GLU A 51 6.10 27.66 -18.41
CA GLU A 51 4.71 28.12 -18.42
C GLU A 51 4.33 28.78 -19.76
N SER A 52 5.29 29.38 -20.46
CA SER A 52 5.09 29.99 -21.78
C SER A 52 5.04 28.98 -22.94
N MET A 53 5.40 27.73 -22.70
CA MET A 53 5.43 26.69 -23.74
C MET A 53 4.02 26.26 -24.16
N LYS A 54 3.89 25.94 -25.46
CA LYS A 54 2.61 25.46 -26.01
C LYS A 54 2.17 24.16 -25.31
N GLY A 55 0.87 24.04 -25.00
CA GLY A 55 0.32 22.88 -24.30
C GLY A 55 0.48 22.92 -22.77
N VAL A 56 1.21 23.88 -22.21
CA VAL A 56 1.30 24.08 -20.75
C VAL A 56 0.13 24.95 -20.27
N GLU A 57 -0.54 24.52 -19.20
CA GLU A 57 -1.62 25.27 -18.55
C GLU A 57 -1.06 26.21 -17.47
N SER A 58 -0.20 25.66 -16.60
CA SER A 58 0.45 26.41 -15.52
C SER A 58 1.65 25.63 -15.00
N VAL A 59 2.59 26.33 -14.39
CA VAL A 59 3.70 25.79 -13.62
C VAL A 59 3.48 26.11 -12.15
N VAL A 60 3.29 25.08 -11.32
CA VAL A 60 2.99 25.23 -9.90
C VAL A 60 4.16 24.72 -9.06
N PRO A 61 4.81 25.55 -8.24
CA PRO A 61 5.84 25.10 -7.33
C PRO A 61 5.22 24.29 -6.18
N ILE A 62 5.66 23.04 -6.02
CA ILE A 62 5.26 22.21 -4.89
C ILE A 62 6.16 22.52 -3.70
N LEU A 63 5.56 23.03 -2.62
CA LEU A 63 6.28 23.42 -1.40
C LEU A 63 6.52 22.25 -0.45
N GLN A 64 5.76 21.15 -0.60
CA GLN A 64 5.94 19.96 0.21
C GLN A 64 7.25 19.24 -0.13
N PRO A 65 7.93 18.62 0.85
CA PRO A 65 9.15 17.85 0.61
C PRO A 65 8.91 16.56 -0.20
N TYR A 66 7.66 16.05 -0.23
CA TYR A 66 7.18 14.98 -1.11
C TYR A 66 6.35 15.61 -2.25
N LYS A 67 6.71 15.35 -3.49
CA LYS A 67 6.10 15.99 -4.67
C LYS A 67 5.16 15.04 -5.39
N LEU A 68 5.66 13.88 -5.82
CA LEU A 68 4.87 12.88 -6.55
C LEU A 68 3.73 12.30 -5.70
N ALA A 69 3.95 12.14 -4.39
CA ALA A 69 2.92 11.68 -3.46
C ALA A 69 1.90 12.77 -3.09
N SER A 70 2.13 14.04 -3.46
CA SER A 70 1.31 15.17 -3.03
C SER A 70 0.01 15.27 -3.81
N LYS A 71 -1.08 15.62 -3.10
CA LYS A 71 -2.36 15.98 -3.71
C LYS A 71 -2.30 17.27 -4.53
N GLU A 72 -1.25 18.08 -4.36
CA GLU A 72 -1.01 19.25 -5.20
C GLU A 72 -0.65 18.86 -6.64
N VAL A 73 0.04 17.71 -6.82
CA VAL A 73 0.38 17.16 -8.14
C VAL A 73 -0.82 16.45 -8.77
N MET A 74 -1.49 15.59 -8.00
CA MET A 74 -2.66 14.86 -8.47
C MET A 74 -3.85 15.13 -7.54
N LYS A 75 -4.83 15.92 -8.01
CA LYS A 75 -6.00 16.31 -7.22
C LYS A 75 -6.96 15.14 -6.98
N ASP A 76 -7.10 14.28 -7.98
CA ASP A 76 -7.97 13.11 -7.92
C ASP A 76 -7.28 11.95 -7.18
N ALA A 77 -8.06 11.19 -6.41
CA ALA A 77 -7.55 10.00 -5.74
C ALA A 77 -7.07 8.95 -6.75
N SER A 78 -5.92 8.35 -6.50
CA SER A 78 -5.39 7.27 -7.33
C SER A 78 -6.13 5.97 -7.09
N THR A 79 -6.36 5.24 -8.17
CA THR A 79 -6.85 3.87 -8.14
C THR A 79 -5.76 2.94 -8.66
N ILE A 80 -5.34 1.99 -7.84
CA ILE A 80 -4.27 1.04 -8.17
C ILE A 80 -4.89 -0.27 -8.61
N LYS A 81 -4.75 -0.60 -9.89
CA LYS A 81 -5.21 -1.88 -10.46
C LYS A 81 -4.26 -2.99 -10.02
N ILE A 82 -4.82 -4.06 -9.43
CA ILE A 82 -4.09 -5.26 -9.00
C ILE A 82 -4.36 -6.42 -9.98
N SER A 83 -5.62 -6.62 -10.34
CA SER A 83 -6.08 -7.61 -11.32
C SER A 83 -7.23 -7.04 -12.14
N ASP A 84 -7.85 -7.84 -12.98
CA ASP A 84 -9.03 -7.39 -13.74
C ASP A 84 -10.26 -7.18 -12.85
N THR A 85 -10.28 -7.77 -11.65
CA THR A 85 -11.40 -7.68 -10.71
C THR A 85 -11.10 -6.91 -9.44
N VAL A 86 -9.83 -6.61 -9.16
CA VAL A 86 -9.40 -5.96 -7.90
C VAL A 86 -8.64 -4.67 -8.21
N SER A 87 -9.14 -3.56 -7.65
CA SER A 87 -8.49 -2.25 -7.68
C SER A 87 -8.64 -1.57 -6.31
N ILE A 88 -7.58 -0.94 -5.80
CA ILE A 88 -7.54 -0.26 -4.49
C ILE A 88 -7.58 1.24 -4.70
N GLY A 89 -8.42 1.97 -3.96
CA GLY A 89 -8.59 3.43 -4.06
C GLY A 89 -9.86 3.87 -4.80
N GLY A 90 -10.67 2.92 -5.28
CA GLY A 90 -11.99 3.18 -5.90
C GLY A 90 -13.14 3.22 -4.90
N ALA A 91 -14.37 3.10 -5.39
CA ALA A 91 -15.58 3.07 -4.55
C ALA A 91 -15.67 1.82 -3.67
N LYS A 92 -15.14 0.69 -4.14
CA LYS A 92 -15.09 -0.56 -3.38
C LYS A 92 -13.92 -0.54 -2.37
N ILE A 93 -14.21 -0.92 -1.13
CA ILE A 93 -13.21 -1.13 -0.07
C ILE A 93 -12.67 -2.55 -0.21
N ILE A 94 -11.37 -2.70 -0.35
CA ILE A 94 -10.73 -4.00 -0.59
C ILE A 94 -10.30 -4.65 0.73
N VAL A 95 -10.66 -5.90 0.92
CA VAL A 95 -10.29 -6.68 2.12
C VAL A 95 -9.25 -7.73 1.75
N MET A 96 -8.04 -7.56 2.30
CA MET A 96 -6.94 -8.50 2.22
C MET A 96 -6.91 -9.35 3.49
N ALA A 97 -7.08 -10.66 3.40
CA ALA A 97 -7.16 -11.53 4.57
C ALA A 97 -6.33 -12.80 4.40
N GLY A 98 -5.83 -13.36 5.52
CA GLY A 98 -5.02 -14.57 5.54
C GLY A 98 -4.05 -14.60 6.72
N PRO A 99 -3.20 -15.63 6.84
CA PRO A 99 -2.35 -15.82 8.00
C PRO A 99 -1.18 -14.83 8.04
N CYS A 100 -0.62 -14.58 9.23
CA CYS A 100 0.61 -13.80 9.39
C CYS A 100 1.77 -14.44 8.61
N SER A 101 1.96 -15.76 8.78
CA SER A 101 2.99 -16.55 8.11
C SER A 101 2.38 -17.65 7.25
N VAL A 102 3.04 -17.97 6.14
CA VAL A 102 2.86 -19.23 5.42
C VAL A 102 3.65 -20.30 6.17
N GLU A 103 2.96 -21.32 6.70
CA GLU A 103 3.54 -22.34 7.57
C GLU A 103 3.59 -23.72 6.90
N SER A 104 2.67 -23.98 5.99
CA SER A 104 2.61 -25.16 5.13
C SER A 104 1.66 -24.93 3.96
N GLU A 105 1.77 -25.77 2.93
CA GLU A 105 0.83 -25.76 1.79
C GLU A 105 -0.61 -25.92 2.24
N LYS A 106 -0.86 -26.90 3.15
CA LYS A 106 -2.19 -27.17 3.68
C LYS A 106 -2.78 -25.96 4.39
N GLN A 107 -2.01 -25.33 5.30
CA GLN A 107 -2.46 -24.19 6.09
C GLN A 107 -2.84 -22.98 5.20
N ILE A 108 -2.03 -22.67 4.17
CA ILE A 108 -2.30 -21.51 3.33
C ILE A 108 -3.49 -21.76 2.39
N ILE A 109 -3.68 -22.96 1.87
CA ILE A 109 -4.84 -23.33 1.04
C ILE A 109 -6.12 -23.26 1.86
N GLU A 110 -6.16 -23.91 3.04
CA GLU A 110 -7.32 -23.83 3.96
C GLU A 110 -7.66 -22.38 4.32
N SER A 111 -6.64 -21.56 4.59
CA SER A 111 -6.82 -20.13 4.86
C SER A 111 -7.41 -19.38 3.67
N ALA A 112 -6.88 -19.60 2.46
CA ALA A 112 -7.32 -18.94 1.24
C ALA A 112 -8.77 -19.28 0.89
N GLU A 113 -9.15 -20.56 0.98
CA GLU A 113 -10.53 -21.00 0.76
C GLU A 113 -11.50 -20.38 1.76
N ALA A 114 -11.11 -20.36 3.04
CA ALA A 114 -11.95 -19.80 4.09
C ALA A 114 -12.17 -18.29 3.94
N VAL A 115 -11.11 -17.51 3.64
CA VAL A 115 -11.25 -16.06 3.46
C VAL A 115 -11.98 -15.71 2.16
N LYS A 116 -11.77 -16.47 1.07
CA LYS A 116 -12.54 -16.34 -0.17
C LYS A 116 -14.02 -16.56 0.06
N LYS A 117 -14.38 -17.66 0.75
CA LYS A 117 -15.77 -17.98 1.09
C LYS A 117 -16.44 -16.88 1.91
N ALA A 118 -15.68 -16.21 2.79
CA ALA A 118 -16.17 -15.07 3.56
C ALA A 118 -16.30 -13.77 2.73
N GLY A 119 -15.70 -13.73 1.52
CA GLY A 119 -15.78 -12.61 0.60
C GLY A 119 -14.59 -11.65 0.68
N ALA A 120 -13.41 -12.11 1.10
CA ALA A 120 -12.18 -11.35 0.94
C ALA A 120 -11.83 -11.22 -0.55
N ASP A 121 -11.22 -10.09 -0.92
CA ASP A 121 -10.81 -9.77 -2.28
C ASP A 121 -9.41 -10.29 -2.60
N MET A 122 -8.55 -10.39 -1.60
CA MET A 122 -7.15 -10.78 -1.74
C MET A 122 -6.69 -11.67 -0.58
N LEU A 123 -5.74 -12.56 -0.89
CA LEU A 123 -5.02 -13.32 0.13
C LEU A 123 -3.82 -12.51 0.64
N ARG A 124 -3.54 -12.58 1.95
CA ARG A 124 -2.29 -12.10 2.52
C ARG A 124 -1.57 -13.23 3.23
N GLY A 125 -0.25 -13.28 3.17
CA GLY A 125 0.56 -14.26 3.86
C GLY A 125 2.05 -13.91 3.74
N GLY A 126 2.81 -14.03 4.84
CA GLY A 126 4.25 -13.77 4.83
C GLY A 126 5.05 -15.03 4.50
N ALA A 127 5.69 -15.08 3.34
CA ALA A 127 6.63 -16.15 2.99
C ALA A 127 8.01 -15.91 3.64
N PHE A 128 8.43 -14.66 3.74
CA PHE A 128 9.61 -14.19 4.47
C PHE A 128 9.18 -13.47 5.77
N LYS A 129 9.90 -13.68 6.87
CA LYS A 129 9.54 -13.09 8.17
C LYS A 129 10.72 -12.35 8.79
N PRO A 130 10.68 -11.01 8.88
CA PRO A 130 11.67 -10.24 9.62
C PRO A 130 11.44 -10.46 11.13
N ARG A 131 12.33 -11.17 11.79
CA ARG A 131 12.19 -11.50 13.22
C ARG A 131 13.20 -10.77 14.07
N THR A 132 12.78 -10.36 15.27
CA THR A 132 13.70 -9.76 16.25
C THR A 132 14.66 -10.81 16.82
N SER A 133 14.20 -12.05 16.99
CA SER A 133 15.03 -13.17 17.43
C SER A 133 15.43 -14.06 16.26
N PRO A 134 16.72 -14.42 16.12
CA PRO A 134 17.17 -15.34 15.07
C PRO A 134 16.68 -16.78 15.27
N TYR A 135 16.18 -17.11 16.44
CA TYR A 135 15.65 -18.42 16.78
C TYR A 135 14.16 -18.58 16.45
N SER A 136 13.47 -17.49 16.09
CA SER A 136 12.07 -17.53 15.68
C SER A 136 11.94 -18.05 14.24
N PHE A 137 10.76 -18.55 13.89
CA PHE A 137 10.43 -18.98 12.52
C PHE A 137 10.67 -17.85 11.52
N GLN A 138 11.57 -18.07 10.54
CA GLN A 138 12.00 -17.07 9.57
C GLN A 138 11.14 -17.02 8.29
N GLY A 139 10.17 -17.92 8.17
CA GLY A 139 9.36 -18.13 6.96
C GLY A 139 9.85 -19.33 6.15
N LEU A 140 9.07 -19.72 5.15
CA LEU A 140 9.40 -20.77 4.19
C LEU A 140 10.07 -20.23 2.91
N GLU A 141 10.32 -18.92 2.86
CA GLU A 141 11.00 -18.24 1.76
C GLU A 141 10.37 -18.57 0.39
N GLU A 142 11.16 -19.03 -0.59
CA GLU A 142 10.67 -19.36 -1.94
C GLU A 142 9.61 -20.48 -1.94
N GLU A 143 9.73 -21.45 -1.06
CA GLU A 143 8.72 -22.51 -0.93
C GLU A 143 7.36 -21.90 -0.48
N GLY A 144 7.39 -20.97 0.45
CA GLY A 144 6.19 -20.22 0.87
C GLY A 144 5.58 -19.40 -0.27
N LEU A 145 6.39 -18.84 -1.17
CA LEU A 145 5.92 -18.15 -2.37
C LEU A 145 5.19 -19.10 -3.32
N LYS A 146 5.74 -20.31 -3.54
CA LYS A 146 5.12 -21.36 -4.35
C LYS A 146 3.78 -21.81 -3.78
N PHE A 147 3.68 -21.92 -2.46
CA PHE A 147 2.40 -22.26 -1.79
C PHE A 147 1.35 -21.14 -1.94
N LEU A 148 1.76 -19.87 -1.85
CA LEU A 148 0.89 -18.73 -2.12
C LEU A 148 0.40 -18.70 -3.58
N ALA A 149 1.29 -18.95 -4.53
CA ALA A 149 0.93 -19.04 -5.95
C ALA A 149 -0.08 -20.15 -6.21
N LYS A 150 0.12 -21.33 -5.61
CA LYS A 150 -0.83 -22.45 -5.70
C LYS A 150 -2.20 -22.09 -5.06
N ALA A 151 -2.20 -21.43 -3.91
CA ALA A 151 -3.43 -20.96 -3.28
C ALA A 151 -4.17 -19.94 -4.18
N ARG A 152 -3.44 -19.03 -4.87
CA ARG A 152 -4.00 -18.13 -5.88
C ARG A 152 -4.64 -18.88 -7.04
N GLU A 153 -3.97 -19.88 -7.60
CA GLU A 153 -4.49 -20.70 -8.70
C GLU A 153 -5.80 -21.40 -8.32
N LEU A 154 -5.87 -21.99 -7.12
CA LEU A 154 -7.05 -22.71 -6.62
C LEU A 154 -8.22 -21.77 -6.28
N THR A 155 -7.93 -20.58 -5.76
CA THR A 155 -8.97 -19.67 -5.25
C THR A 155 -9.28 -18.52 -6.19
N GLY A 156 -8.37 -18.14 -7.08
CA GLY A 156 -8.46 -16.93 -7.90
C GLY A 156 -8.20 -15.65 -7.12
N LEU A 157 -7.81 -15.70 -5.83
CA LEU A 157 -7.47 -14.54 -5.04
C LEU A 157 -6.05 -14.06 -5.37
N PRO A 158 -5.84 -12.84 -5.88
CA PRO A 158 -4.51 -12.27 -5.93
C PRO A 158 -3.93 -12.18 -4.52
N PHE A 159 -2.58 -12.16 -4.39
CA PHE A 159 -1.99 -12.16 -3.05
C PHE A 159 -0.93 -11.08 -2.85
N ILE A 160 -0.81 -10.68 -1.58
CA ILE A 160 0.21 -9.78 -1.07
C ILE A 160 1.13 -10.50 -0.11
N THR A 161 2.46 -10.31 -0.27
CA THR A 161 3.47 -10.85 0.65
C THR A 161 4.59 -9.85 0.89
N GLU A 162 5.32 -10.01 2.01
CA GLU A 162 6.34 -9.07 2.44
C GLU A 162 7.68 -9.32 1.75
N VAL A 163 8.31 -8.22 1.30
CA VAL A 163 9.72 -8.17 0.86
C VAL A 163 10.54 -7.62 2.00
N ILE A 164 11.59 -8.33 2.42
CA ILE A 164 12.38 -7.98 3.61
C ILE A 164 13.72 -7.32 3.31
N ASN A 165 14.27 -7.54 2.10
CA ASN A 165 15.55 -6.97 1.67
C ASN A 165 15.59 -6.78 0.14
N PRO A 166 16.53 -5.99 -0.41
CA PRO A 166 16.66 -5.78 -1.83
C PRO A 166 17.01 -7.05 -2.63
N GLU A 167 17.73 -7.98 -2.03
CA GLU A 167 18.25 -9.19 -2.68
C GLU A 167 17.12 -10.15 -3.07
N THR A 168 16.09 -10.26 -2.25
CA THR A 168 14.94 -11.14 -2.50
C THR A 168 13.79 -10.43 -3.24
N ALA A 169 13.91 -9.13 -3.51
CA ALA A 169 12.81 -8.34 -4.06
C ALA A 169 12.36 -8.84 -5.45
N GLU A 170 13.27 -9.19 -6.33
CA GLU A 170 12.97 -9.74 -7.66
C GLU A 170 12.25 -11.08 -7.57
N LEU A 171 12.77 -12.00 -6.77
CA LEU A 171 12.16 -13.30 -6.53
C LEU A 171 10.71 -13.14 -6.02
N VAL A 172 10.49 -12.29 -5.02
CA VAL A 172 9.12 -12.06 -4.50
C VAL A 172 8.21 -11.45 -5.57
N ALA A 173 8.74 -10.53 -6.40
CA ALA A 173 7.98 -9.89 -7.47
C ALA A 173 7.56 -10.85 -8.60
N GLU A 174 8.27 -11.95 -8.83
CA GLU A 174 7.87 -12.98 -9.78
C GLU A 174 6.54 -13.66 -9.38
N TYR A 175 6.32 -13.85 -8.08
CA TYR A 175 5.15 -14.54 -7.56
C TYR A 175 4.01 -13.61 -7.14
N ALA A 176 4.32 -12.53 -6.44
CA ALA A 176 3.35 -11.67 -5.77
C ALA A 176 2.63 -10.70 -6.72
N ASP A 177 1.37 -10.38 -6.39
CA ASP A 177 0.58 -9.35 -7.07
C ASP A 177 0.79 -7.97 -6.44
N ILE A 178 1.06 -7.92 -5.13
CA ILE A 178 1.48 -6.72 -4.39
C ILE A 178 2.72 -7.05 -3.54
N LEU A 179 3.70 -6.16 -3.58
CA LEU A 179 4.87 -6.21 -2.69
C LEU A 179 4.57 -5.43 -1.41
N GLN A 180 4.63 -6.08 -0.24
CA GLN A 180 4.47 -5.40 1.03
C GLN A 180 5.82 -4.98 1.59
N ILE A 181 5.97 -3.71 1.94
CA ILE A 181 7.07 -3.21 2.75
C ILE A 181 6.61 -3.13 4.20
N GLY A 182 7.20 -3.95 5.06
CA GLY A 182 6.89 -4.00 6.48
C GLY A 182 7.32 -2.74 7.22
N ALA A 183 6.69 -2.49 8.37
CA ALA A 183 6.95 -1.29 9.17
C ALA A 183 8.42 -1.12 9.62
N ARG A 184 9.18 -2.21 9.76
CA ARG A 184 10.61 -2.17 10.09
C ARG A 184 11.47 -1.71 8.93
N ASN A 185 10.98 -1.86 7.70
CA ASN A 185 11.66 -1.50 6.44
C ASN A 185 11.09 -0.22 5.79
N SER A 186 10.20 0.50 6.46
CA SER A 186 9.56 1.69 5.91
C SER A 186 10.52 2.83 5.56
N GLN A 187 11.72 2.85 6.13
CA GLN A 187 12.83 3.76 5.83
C GLN A 187 14.07 3.04 5.28
N ASN A 188 13.95 1.80 4.85
CA ASN A 188 15.00 1.12 4.11
C ASN A 188 15.03 1.65 2.66
N PHE A 189 15.65 2.80 2.46
CA PHE A 189 15.63 3.51 1.18
C PHE A 189 16.22 2.69 0.02
N ALA A 190 17.19 1.82 0.28
CA ALA A 190 17.70 0.89 -0.75
C ALA A 190 16.61 -0.08 -1.21
N LEU A 191 15.85 -0.64 -0.27
CA LEU A 191 14.70 -1.51 -0.58
C LEU A 191 13.57 -0.74 -1.28
N LEU A 192 13.25 0.48 -0.82
CA LEU A 192 12.20 1.31 -1.44
C LEU A 192 12.53 1.63 -2.91
N LYS A 193 13.77 2.00 -3.22
CA LYS A 193 14.23 2.19 -4.60
C LYS A 193 14.12 0.90 -5.41
N LYS A 194 14.60 -0.22 -4.85
CA LYS A 194 14.55 -1.52 -5.54
C LYS A 194 13.13 -1.90 -5.92
N VAL A 195 12.16 -1.85 -5.01
CA VAL A 195 10.75 -2.20 -5.32
C VAL A 195 10.10 -1.17 -6.24
N GLY A 196 10.54 0.09 -6.21
CA GLY A 196 10.14 1.12 -7.16
C GLY A 196 10.51 0.77 -8.61
N GLN A 197 11.68 0.19 -8.83
CA GLN A 197 12.16 -0.24 -10.15
C GLN A 197 11.40 -1.44 -10.70
N LEU A 198 10.85 -2.30 -9.85
CA LEU A 198 10.15 -3.54 -10.25
C LEU A 198 8.76 -3.29 -10.86
N LYS A 199 8.21 -2.06 -10.75
CA LYS A 199 6.90 -1.66 -11.32
C LYS A 199 5.71 -2.53 -10.89
N LYS A 200 5.83 -3.27 -9.79
CA LYS A 200 4.72 -3.97 -9.15
C LYS A 200 4.03 -3.05 -8.15
N PRO A 201 2.71 -3.20 -7.91
CA PRO A 201 2.07 -2.48 -6.81
C PRO A 201 2.78 -2.71 -5.48
N VAL A 202 2.96 -1.63 -4.70
CA VAL A 202 3.65 -1.67 -3.40
C VAL A 202 2.71 -1.18 -2.31
N LEU A 203 2.50 -1.98 -1.27
CA LEU A 203 1.87 -1.56 -0.03
C LEU A 203 2.94 -1.20 0.99
N LEU A 204 3.04 0.09 1.30
CA LEU A 204 4.02 0.64 2.24
C LEU A 204 3.40 0.83 3.63
N LYS A 205 3.82 0.01 4.60
CA LYS A 205 3.38 0.13 6.00
C LYS A 205 4.13 1.25 6.71
N ARG A 206 3.38 2.08 7.45
CA ARG A 206 3.93 3.12 8.33
C ARG A 206 4.80 2.50 9.42
N GLY A 207 5.98 3.04 9.64
CA GLY A 207 6.86 2.67 10.74
C GLY A 207 6.28 3.09 12.10
N MET A 208 6.64 2.34 13.17
CA MET A 208 6.07 2.54 14.51
C MET A 208 6.36 3.91 15.13
N ALA A 209 7.42 4.58 14.74
CA ALA A 209 7.78 5.92 15.21
C ALA A 209 7.72 6.98 14.09
N MET A 210 7.09 6.64 12.96
CA MET A 210 7.10 7.45 11.76
C MET A 210 5.94 8.45 11.75
N THR A 211 6.26 9.70 11.46
CA THR A 211 5.25 10.73 11.19
C THR A 211 4.56 10.49 9.85
N ILE A 212 3.43 11.17 9.61
CA ILE A 212 2.74 11.14 8.30
C ILE A 212 3.66 11.69 7.20
N GLN A 213 4.42 12.75 7.47
CA GLN A 213 5.34 13.34 6.51
C GLN A 213 6.45 12.36 6.12
N GLU A 214 7.05 11.66 7.07
CA GLU A 214 8.07 10.64 6.79
C GLU A 214 7.52 9.47 5.98
N LEU A 215 6.26 9.05 6.23
CA LEU A 215 5.58 8.03 5.42
C LEU A 215 5.44 8.50 3.96
N LEU A 216 5.03 9.75 3.74
CA LEU A 216 4.91 10.31 2.40
C LEU A 216 6.28 10.48 1.72
N MET A 217 7.32 10.83 2.47
CA MET A 217 8.71 10.85 1.97
C MET A 217 9.19 9.44 1.57
N SER A 218 8.82 8.41 2.32
CA SER A 218 9.16 7.04 1.97
C SER A 218 8.40 6.58 0.71
N ALA A 219 7.13 6.97 0.55
CA ALA A 219 6.37 6.74 -0.68
C ALA A 219 7.02 7.45 -1.87
N GLU A 220 7.52 8.67 -1.68
CA GLU A 220 8.22 9.44 -2.70
C GLU A 220 9.42 8.70 -3.28
N TYR A 221 10.19 7.96 -2.45
CA TYR A 221 11.31 7.13 -2.93
C TYR A 221 10.87 6.06 -3.94
N ILE A 222 9.71 5.45 -3.73
CA ILE A 222 9.16 4.44 -4.66
C ILE A 222 8.66 5.11 -5.94
N LEU A 223 7.93 6.23 -5.79
CA LEU A 223 7.37 7.01 -6.90
C LEU A 223 8.47 7.60 -7.79
N ALA A 224 9.58 8.07 -7.20
CA ALA A 224 10.73 8.64 -7.91
C ALA A 224 11.45 7.63 -8.82
N GLU A 225 11.38 6.34 -8.51
CA GLU A 225 11.85 5.27 -9.42
C GLU A 225 10.84 4.99 -10.55
N GLY A 226 9.75 5.78 -10.63
CA GLY A 226 8.71 5.72 -11.67
C GLY A 226 7.63 4.67 -11.42
N ASN A 227 7.49 4.12 -10.21
CA ASN A 227 6.39 3.25 -9.84
C ASN A 227 5.25 4.08 -9.23
N GLN A 228 4.16 4.27 -9.99
CA GLN A 228 3.00 5.03 -9.55
C GLN A 228 2.00 4.20 -8.71
N SER A 229 2.23 2.89 -8.56
CA SER A 229 1.31 1.96 -7.91
C SER A 229 1.66 1.79 -6.43
N VAL A 230 1.57 2.87 -5.65
CA VAL A 230 1.88 2.90 -4.21
C VAL A 230 0.60 3.01 -3.39
N ILE A 231 0.49 2.18 -2.36
CA ILE A 231 -0.62 2.10 -1.41
C ILE A 231 -0.05 2.33 0.00
N LEU A 232 -0.59 3.26 0.74
CA LEU A 232 -0.18 3.53 2.11
C LEU A 232 -0.93 2.62 3.08
N CYS A 233 -0.26 2.19 4.16
CA CYS A 233 -0.89 1.36 5.18
C CYS A 233 -0.57 1.86 6.60
N GLU A 234 -1.59 2.34 7.31
CA GLU A 234 -1.52 2.61 8.74
C GLU A 234 -1.66 1.30 9.52
N ARG A 235 -0.79 1.04 10.49
CA ARG A 235 -0.72 -0.21 11.27
C ARG A 235 -0.42 -0.01 12.76
N GLY A 236 -0.59 1.20 13.23
CA GLY A 236 -0.32 1.60 14.61
C GLY A 236 1.09 2.17 14.82
N ILE A 237 1.17 3.12 15.69
CA ILE A 237 2.38 3.79 16.15
C ILE A 237 2.66 3.47 17.62
N ARG A 238 3.91 3.54 18.03
CA ARG A 238 4.29 3.45 19.45
C ARG A 238 3.93 4.74 20.15
N THR A 239 3.24 4.59 21.27
CA THR A 239 2.91 5.67 22.18
C THR A 239 3.26 5.22 23.62
N PHE A 240 2.89 6.02 24.59
CA PHE A 240 3.01 5.66 26.01
C PHE A 240 2.00 4.57 26.45
N GLU A 241 0.93 4.34 25.66
CA GLU A 241 -0.12 3.36 25.98
C GLU A 241 0.36 1.93 25.71
N THR A 242 0.09 1.03 26.64
CA THR A 242 0.53 -0.37 26.61
C THR A 242 -0.62 -1.39 26.62
N ALA A 243 -1.87 -0.93 26.71
CA ALA A 243 -3.06 -1.83 26.69
C ALA A 243 -3.24 -2.49 25.31
N THR A 244 -2.69 -1.92 24.26
CA THR A 244 -2.63 -2.48 22.91
C THR A 244 -1.18 -2.56 22.44
N ARG A 245 -0.89 -3.42 21.47
CA ARG A 245 0.46 -3.57 20.89
C ARG A 245 1.01 -2.25 20.35
N ASN A 246 0.14 -1.48 19.71
CA ASN A 246 0.41 -0.13 19.20
C ASN A 246 -0.88 0.69 19.33
N THR A 247 -0.77 2.01 19.23
CA THR A 247 -1.93 2.90 19.07
C THR A 247 -2.28 2.96 17.58
N LEU A 248 -3.41 2.37 17.17
CA LEU A 248 -3.89 2.48 15.80
C LEU A 248 -4.39 3.89 15.54
N ASP A 249 -3.68 4.64 14.71
CA ASP A 249 -3.95 6.05 14.41
C ASP A 249 -4.96 6.17 13.25
N LEU A 250 -6.24 6.05 13.55
CA LEU A 250 -7.30 6.25 12.55
C LEU A 250 -7.41 7.72 12.09
N SER A 251 -6.91 8.67 12.88
CA SER A 251 -6.82 10.08 12.49
C SER A 251 -5.87 10.28 11.30
N ALA A 252 -4.94 9.35 11.08
CA ALA A 252 -4.07 9.36 9.91
C ALA A 252 -4.86 9.28 8.59
N ILE A 253 -6.07 8.68 8.56
CA ILE A 253 -6.88 8.55 7.35
C ILE A 253 -7.25 9.93 6.79
N PRO A 254 -8.02 10.79 7.49
CA PRO A 254 -8.36 12.11 6.99
C PRO A 254 -7.13 13.01 6.83
N ALA A 255 -6.11 12.88 7.68
CA ALA A 255 -4.87 13.64 7.58
C ALA A 255 -4.06 13.30 6.31
N LEU A 256 -3.94 12.03 5.96
CA LEU A 256 -3.35 11.58 4.69
C LEU A 256 -4.20 12.00 3.50
N ARG A 257 -5.53 11.81 3.58
CA ARG A 257 -6.47 12.16 2.51
C ARG A 257 -6.39 13.64 2.11
N SER A 258 -6.05 14.53 3.04
CA SER A 258 -5.84 15.95 2.74
C SER A 258 -4.50 16.24 2.06
N LYS A 259 -3.52 15.34 2.13
CA LYS A 259 -2.12 15.58 1.70
C LYS A 259 -1.71 14.78 0.47
N THR A 260 -2.30 13.61 0.26
CA THR A 260 -1.90 12.68 -0.82
C THR A 260 -3.09 12.17 -1.60
N HIS A 261 -2.84 11.80 -2.85
CA HIS A 261 -3.78 11.11 -3.72
C HIS A 261 -3.72 9.58 -3.57
N LEU A 262 -2.72 9.05 -2.85
CA LEU A 262 -2.48 7.61 -2.73
C LEU A 262 -3.56 6.92 -1.89
N PRO A 263 -3.95 5.68 -2.22
CA PRO A 263 -4.90 4.88 -1.44
C PRO A 263 -4.38 4.58 -0.03
N ILE A 264 -5.30 4.48 0.93
CA ILE A 264 -5.01 4.29 2.36
C ILE A 264 -5.66 3.00 2.84
N VAL A 265 -4.84 2.05 3.26
CA VAL A 265 -5.22 0.76 3.86
C VAL A 265 -4.95 0.79 5.35
N ILE A 266 -5.75 0.09 6.14
CA ILE A 266 -5.57 -0.02 7.58
C ILE A 266 -5.32 -1.48 7.97
N ASP A 267 -4.37 -1.67 8.88
CA ASP A 267 -4.02 -2.95 9.49
C ASP A 267 -4.40 -2.96 10.97
N PRO A 268 -5.62 -3.35 11.30
CA PRO A 268 -6.08 -3.38 12.68
C PRO A 268 -5.46 -4.52 13.49
N SER A 269 -5.02 -5.60 12.82
CA SER A 269 -4.38 -6.75 13.47
C SER A 269 -3.06 -6.36 14.13
N HIS A 270 -2.14 -5.74 13.37
CA HIS A 270 -0.88 -5.25 13.92
C HIS A 270 -1.04 -3.98 14.75
N GLY A 271 -2.06 -3.17 14.44
CA GLY A 271 -2.36 -1.97 15.22
C GLY A 271 -2.71 -2.31 16.65
N THR A 272 -3.65 -3.23 16.85
CA THR A 272 -4.15 -3.57 18.18
C THR A 272 -3.38 -4.71 18.87
N GLY A 273 -2.91 -5.70 18.09
CA GLY A 273 -2.22 -6.88 18.61
C GLY A 273 -3.12 -7.89 19.32
N HIS A 274 -4.45 -7.74 19.23
CA HIS A 274 -5.40 -8.62 19.90
C HIS A 274 -6.67 -8.84 19.07
N HIS A 275 -7.00 -10.11 18.81
CA HIS A 275 -8.10 -10.50 17.92
C HIS A 275 -9.48 -9.89 18.29
N ASN A 276 -9.76 -9.62 19.59
CA ASN A 276 -11.03 -9.03 19.99
C ASN A 276 -11.17 -7.55 19.58
N TYR A 277 -10.05 -6.86 19.34
CA TYR A 277 -10.05 -5.45 18.95
C TYR A 277 -10.04 -5.25 17.43
N VAL A 278 -9.66 -6.28 16.66
CA VAL A 278 -9.62 -6.22 15.20
C VAL A 278 -10.98 -5.83 14.62
N GLY A 279 -12.06 -6.46 15.08
CA GLY A 279 -13.41 -6.19 14.58
C GLY A 279 -13.83 -4.73 14.75
N PRO A 280 -13.91 -4.20 15.99
CA PRO A 280 -14.28 -2.81 16.24
C PRO A 280 -13.41 -1.82 15.45
N MET A 281 -12.09 -2.05 15.37
CA MET A 281 -11.18 -1.13 14.67
C MET A 281 -11.29 -1.25 13.15
N SER A 282 -11.67 -2.41 12.59
CA SER A 282 -12.00 -2.55 11.17
C SER A 282 -13.22 -1.72 10.79
N LEU A 283 -14.30 -1.78 11.59
CA LEU A 283 -15.52 -1.00 11.36
C LEU A 283 -15.24 0.51 11.45
N ALA A 284 -14.47 0.92 12.45
CA ALA A 284 -14.07 2.32 12.63
C ALA A 284 -13.19 2.82 11.46
N ALA A 285 -12.29 1.99 10.94
CA ALA A 285 -11.44 2.34 9.79
C ALA A 285 -12.27 2.55 8.50
N ILE A 286 -13.28 1.73 8.25
CA ILE A 286 -14.21 1.91 7.13
C ILE A 286 -14.96 3.23 7.28
N ALA A 287 -15.53 3.50 8.46
CA ALA A 287 -16.25 4.73 8.76
C ALA A 287 -15.36 5.99 8.65
N ALA A 288 -14.06 5.86 8.95
CA ALA A 288 -13.09 6.94 8.80
C ALA A 288 -12.62 7.17 7.34
N GLY A 289 -13.02 6.31 6.39
CA GLY A 289 -12.76 6.46 4.96
C GLY A 289 -11.55 5.69 4.42
N ALA A 290 -11.19 4.54 5.02
CA ALA A 290 -10.15 3.65 4.49
C ALA A 290 -10.53 3.09 3.10
N ASP A 291 -9.54 2.90 2.23
CA ASP A 291 -9.72 2.29 0.90
C ASP A 291 -9.58 0.76 0.94
N GLY A 292 -9.07 0.24 2.03
CA GLY A 292 -8.97 -1.19 2.25
C GLY A 292 -8.54 -1.55 3.66
N LEU A 293 -8.63 -2.84 3.96
CA LEU A 293 -8.20 -3.44 5.22
C LEU A 293 -7.27 -4.62 4.94
N ILE A 294 -6.26 -4.80 5.79
CA ILE A 294 -5.44 -6.00 5.81
C ILE A 294 -5.56 -6.68 7.17
N ILE A 295 -6.11 -7.88 7.21
CA ILE A 295 -6.55 -8.57 8.43
C ILE A 295 -5.89 -9.93 8.53
N GLU A 296 -5.38 -10.26 9.72
CA GLU A 296 -4.83 -11.59 9.98
C GLU A 296 -5.94 -12.57 10.33
N VAL A 297 -6.00 -13.65 9.54
CA VAL A 297 -6.93 -14.78 9.70
C VAL A 297 -6.13 -16.07 9.65
N HIS A 298 -6.30 -16.92 10.66
CA HIS A 298 -5.60 -18.20 10.76
C HIS A 298 -6.58 -19.32 11.15
N PRO A 299 -6.51 -20.51 10.53
CA PRO A 299 -7.39 -21.62 10.88
C PRO A 299 -7.24 -22.07 12.33
N ASP A 300 -6.01 -22.04 12.84
CA ASP A 300 -5.67 -22.41 14.23
C ASP A 300 -4.71 -21.38 14.87
N PRO A 301 -5.22 -20.21 15.34
CA PRO A 301 -4.36 -19.15 15.89
C PRO A 301 -3.58 -19.55 17.14
N GLU A 302 -4.05 -20.54 17.88
CA GLU A 302 -3.42 -21.00 19.14
C GLU A 302 -2.07 -21.69 18.88
N HIS A 303 -1.93 -22.34 17.71
CA HIS A 303 -0.71 -23.03 17.29
C HIS A 303 0.03 -22.30 16.16
N ALA A 304 -0.35 -21.06 15.85
CA ALA A 304 0.30 -20.28 14.79
C ALA A 304 1.78 -19.99 15.11
N SER A 305 2.65 -20.15 14.12
CA SER A 305 4.09 -19.90 14.24
C SER A 305 4.41 -18.40 14.44
N SER A 306 3.46 -17.49 14.14
CA SER A 306 3.57 -16.06 14.37
C SER A 306 2.22 -15.38 14.58
N ASP A 307 2.22 -14.35 15.45
CA ASP A 307 1.12 -13.40 15.69
C ASP A 307 -0.28 -14.03 15.93
N GLY A 308 -0.33 -15.23 16.50
CA GLY A 308 -1.57 -15.93 16.85
C GLY A 308 -2.57 -15.11 17.67
N PRO A 309 -2.14 -14.38 18.73
CA PRO A 309 -3.04 -13.59 19.58
C PRO A 309 -3.85 -12.51 18.86
N GLN A 310 -3.39 -12.03 17.71
CA GLN A 310 -4.07 -11.01 16.91
C GLN A 310 -4.84 -11.58 15.71
N SER A 311 -4.70 -12.87 15.42
CA SER A 311 -5.33 -13.52 14.28
C SER A 311 -6.78 -13.91 14.58
N LEU A 312 -7.68 -13.65 13.63
CA LEU A 312 -9.08 -14.11 13.71
C LEU A 312 -9.19 -15.56 13.27
N LYS A 313 -10.11 -16.32 13.91
CA LYS A 313 -10.57 -17.60 13.35
C LYS A 313 -11.47 -17.31 12.12
N PRO A 314 -11.50 -18.18 11.09
CA PRO A 314 -12.30 -17.98 9.87
C PRO A 314 -13.79 -17.68 10.14
N ALA A 315 -14.41 -18.34 11.11
CA ALA A 315 -15.80 -18.09 11.45
C ALA A 315 -16.04 -16.65 12.00
N LYS A 316 -15.10 -16.13 12.82
CA LYS A 316 -15.16 -14.76 13.32
C LYS A 316 -14.94 -13.75 12.19
N PHE A 317 -14.05 -14.07 11.25
CA PHE A 317 -13.81 -13.23 10.09
C PHE A 317 -15.05 -13.15 9.18
N ALA A 318 -15.75 -14.26 8.92
CA ALA A 318 -16.97 -14.25 8.13
C ALA A 318 -18.06 -13.34 8.75
N ILE A 319 -18.27 -13.43 10.07
CA ILE A 319 -19.19 -12.53 10.79
C ILE A 319 -18.74 -11.06 10.69
N LEU A 320 -17.44 -10.80 10.75
CA LEU A 320 -16.90 -9.46 10.62
C LEU A 320 -17.15 -8.91 9.22
N MET A 321 -16.98 -9.70 8.16
CA MET A 321 -17.26 -9.29 6.77
C MET A 321 -18.70 -8.80 6.59
N GLU A 322 -19.68 -9.46 7.17
CA GLU A 322 -21.09 -9.04 7.14
C GLU A 322 -21.28 -7.67 7.82
N LYS A 323 -20.66 -7.46 8.98
CA LYS A 323 -20.71 -6.18 9.69
C LYS A 323 -20.02 -5.06 8.89
N MET A 324 -18.87 -5.37 8.26
CA MET A 324 -18.12 -4.42 7.46
C MET A 324 -18.94 -3.95 6.24
N ARG A 325 -19.66 -4.85 5.55
CA ARG A 325 -20.55 -4.46 4.43
C ARG A 325 -21.61 -3.45 4.88
N ARG A 326 -22.25 -3.68 6.01
CA ARG A 326 -23.25 -2.76 6.56
C ARG A 326 -22.68 -1.37 6.89
N VAL A 327 -21.46 -1.32 7.43
CA VAL A 327 -20.80 -0.02 7.70
C VAL A 327 -20.36 0.65 6.39
N ALA A 328 -19.87 -0.11 5.42
CA ALA A 328 -19.53 0.42 4.10
C ALA A 328 -20.75 1.07 3.41
N GLU A 329 -21.90 0.38 3.43
CA GLU A 329 -23.16 0.94 2.91
C GLU A 329 -23.57 2.23 3.63
N ALA A 330 -23.40 2.31 4.96
CA ALA A 330 -23.73 3.50 5.73
C ALA A 330 -22.85 4.74 5.42
N VAL A 331 -21.72 4.54 4.73
CA VAL A 331 -20.81 5.59 4.25
C VAL A 331 -20.73 5.65 2.72
N ASP A 332 -21.78 5.19 2.04
CA ASP A 332 -21.92 5.20 0.56
C ASP A 332 -20.78 4.46 -0.18
N ARG A 333 -20.24 3.41 0.43
CA ARG A 333 -19.19 2.54 -0.12
C ARG A 333 -19.68 1.08 -0.20
N SER A 334 -18.91 0.21 -0.86
CA SER A 334 -19.15 -1.24 -0.94
C SER A 334 -17.93 -2.05 -0.53
N ILE A 335 -18.13 -3.31 -0.17
CA ILE A 335 -17.09 -4.35 0.01
C ILE A 335 -17.40 -5.52 -0.90
#